data_aa0615e9324a6701084af86a3c38381b
#
_entry.id   aa0615e9324a6701084af86a3c38381b
#
_cell.length_a   1.000
_cell.length_b   1.000
_cell.length_c   1.000
_cell.angle_alpha   90.00
_cell.angle_beta   90.00
_cell.angle_gamma   90.00
#
_symmetry.space_group_name_H-M   'P 1'
#
loop_
_entity.id
_entity.type
_entity.pdbx_description
1 polymer ?
#
loop_
_entity_poly.entity_id
_entity_poly.type
_entity_poly.pdbx_seq_one_letter_code
_entity_poly.pdbx_strand_id
1 'polypeptide(L)'
;VGILLEIARQIKLKPINIGVDIVLFDIEDQGQPNNSGNPIPHSWCLGSQYWSMKPHVENYFADYGILLDMVGSKSATFTQEFTSRKFGARILDNVWNAAHRNGFSNFFLFQNTPAIIDDHLYINNLIHIPTINIVEYNKNTHNHFNEHHHKHSDNMEIIDKKTLEAVGQTVLEVIYRTN
;
A
#
# COMPACT_ATOMS: atom_id res chain seq x y z
N VAL A 1 -5.72 7.65 1.23
CA VAL A 1 -6.83 8.26 0.45
C VAL A 1 -6.36 9.51 -0.28
N GLY A 2 -5.76 10.51 0.39
CA GLY A 2 -5.39 11.80 -0.23
C GLY A 2 -4.50 11.68 -1.48
N ILE A 3 -3.49 10.80 -1.46
CA ILE A 3 -2.63 10.52 -2.62
C ILE A 3 -3.44 9.96 -3.79
N LEU A 4 -4.37 9.04 -3.54
CA LEU A 4 -5.19 8.43 -4.58
C LEU A 4 -6.12 9.46 -5.26
N LEU A 5 -6.69 10.38 -4.47
CA LEU A 5 -7.50 11.47 -5.01
C LEU A 5 -6.67 12.43 -5.87
N GLU A 6 -5.44 12.72 -5.46
CA GLU A 6 -4.53 13.54 -6.26
C GLU A 6 -4.09 12.82 -7.56
N ILE A 7 -3.81 11.52 -7.50
CA ILE A 7 -3.54 10.71 -8.70
C ILE A 7 -4.71 10.78 -9.68
N ALA A 8 -5.95 10.59 -9.20
CA ALA A 8 -7.15 10.69 -10.03
C ALA A 8 -7.26 12.08 -10.67
N ARG A 9 -6.96 13.14 -9.92
CA ARG A 9 -6.97 14.51 -10.43
C ARG A 9 -5.91 14.71 -11.54
N GLN A 10 -4.70 14.17 -11.36
CA GLN A 10 -3.63 14.26 -12.36
C GLN A 10 -3.98 13.49 -13.64
N ILE A 11 -4.49 12.27 -13.53
CA ILE A 11 -4.93 11.46 -14.67
C ILE A 11 -6.05 12.18 -15.45
N LYS A 12 -6.98 12.84 -14.75
CA LYS A 12 -8.02 13.64 -15.41
C LYS A 12 -7.44 14.81 -16.21
N LEU A 13 -6.39 15.47 -15.70
CA LEU A 13 -5.72 16.59 -16.37
C LEU A 13 -4.83 16.14 -17.56
N LYS A 14 -4.19 15.01 -17.42
CA LYS A 14 -3.33 14.39 -18.41
C LYS A 14 -3.73 12.93 -18.61
N PRO A 15 -4.69 12.65 -19.50
CA PRO A 15 -5.19 11.30 -19.72
C PRO A 15 -4.11 10.30 -20.14
N ILE A 16 -4.33 9.04 -19.79
CA ILE A 16 -3.50 7.88 -20.10
C ILE A 16 -4.31 6.84 -20.86
N ASN A 17 -3.64 5.89 -21.53
CA ASN A 17 -4.29 4.86 -22.34
C ASN A 17 -4.55 3.54 -21.59
N ILE A 18 -4.25 3.49 -20.28
CA ILE A 18 -4.50 2.33 -19.42
C ILE A 18 -5.66 2.62 -18.47
N GLY A 19 -6.37 1.58 -18.02
CA GLY A 19 -7.33 1.68 -16.93
C GLY A 19 -6.62 1.83 -15.58
N VAL A 20 -7.14 2.69 -14.73
CA VAL A 20 -6.72 2.83 -13.34
C VAL A 20 -7.95 2.84 -12.45
N ASP A 21 -8.09 1.79 -11.65
CA ASP A 21 -9.14 1.69 -10.65
C ASP A 21 -8.60 2.11 -9.28
N ILE A 22 -9.35 2.94 -8.57
CA ILE A 22 -9.08 3.32 -7.19
C ILE A 22 -10.09 2.63 -6.30
N VAL A 23 -9.59 1.73 -5.45
CA VAL A 23 -10.41 0.97 -4.52
C VAL A 23 -10.09 1.42 -3.10
N LEU A 24 -11.10 1.75 -2.32
CA LEU A 24 -10.98 2.11 -0.91
C LEU A 24 -11.65 0.99 -0.10
N PHE A 25 -10.85 0.21 0.59
CA PHE A 25 -11.34 -0.87 1.44
C PHE A 25 -11.80 -0.33 2.79
N ASP A 26 -12.83 -0.96 3.36
CA ASP A 26 -13.31 -0.74 4.71
C ASP A 26 -12.94 -1.94 5.60
N ILE A 27 -13.19 -1.80 6.91
CA ILE A 27 -13.01 -2.87 7.91
C ILE A 27 -11.63 -3.54 7.80
N GLU A 28 -10.58 -2.76 7.57
CA GLU A 28 -9.20 -3.26 7.57
C GLU A 28 -8.75 -3.49 9.00
N ASP A 29 -8.91 -2.50 9.89
CA ASP A 29 -8.42 -2.41 11.27
C ASP A 29 -9.36 -3.00 12.34
N GLN A 30 -10.43 -3.68 11.99
CA GLN A 30 -11.43 -4.20 12.93
C GLN A 30 -11.17 -5.65 13.35
N GLY A 31 -9.97 -6.14 13.11
CA GLY A 31 -9.59 -7.51 13.41
C GLY A 31 -9.32 -7.77 14.89
N GLN A 32 -9.28 -9.04 15.25
CA GLN A 32 -8.99 -9.48 16.60
C GLN A 32 -7.48 -9.72 16.78
N PRO A 33 -6.82 -9.08 17.75
CA PRO A 33 -5.39 -9.28 18.01
C PRO A 33 -5.05 -10.76 18.32
N ASN A 34 -3.91 -11.22 17.83
CA ASN A 34 -3.45 -12.60 18.03
C ASN A 34 -3.21 -12.99 19.51
N ASN A 35 -3.05 -12.01 20.40
CA ASN A 35 -2.90 -12.21 21.84
C ASN A 35 -4.25 -12.27 22.59
N SER A 36 -5.38 -12.14 21.91
CA SER A 36 -6.69 -12.42 22.49
C SER A 36 -6.82 -13.92 22.78
N GLY A 37 -7.45 -14.30 23.88
CA GLY A 37 -7.49 -15.69 24.37
C GLY A 37 -8.03 -16.73 23.36
N ASN A 38 -8.80 -16.31 22.37
CA ASN A 38 -9.28 -17.12 21.23
C ASN A 38 -9.22 -16.28 19.95
N PRO A 39 -8.05 -16.17 19.30
CA PRO A 39 -7.92 -15.37 18.08
C PRO A 39 -8.79 -15.96 16.95
N ILE A 40 -9.52 -15.09 16.25
CA ILE A 40 -10.29 -15.46 15.05
C ILE A 40 -9.35 -15.31 13.85
N PRO A 41 -9.03 -16.43 13.17
CA PRO A 41 -8.19 -16.36 11.97
C PRO A 41 -8.80 -15.44 10.90
N HIS A 42 -7.96 -14.70 10.19
CA HIS A 42 -8.38 -13.83 9.09
C HIS A 42 -9.45 -12.80 9.45
N SER A 43 -9.45 -12.29 10.68
CA SER A 43 -10.41 -11.27 11.13
C SER A 43 -10.05 -9.84 10.69
N TRP A 44 -8.85 -9.62 10.16
CA TRP A 44 -8.38 -8.34 9.62
C TRP A 44 -8.67 -8.21 8.12
N CYS A 45 -8.70 -6.98 7.60
CA CYS A 45 -8.82 -6.70 6.14
C CYS A 45 -10.08 -7.31 5.52
N LEU A 46 -11.22 -7.27 6.21
CA LEU A 46 -12.45 -7.92 5.77
C LEU A 46 -13.01 -7.32 4.47
N GLY A 47 -12.81 -6.01 4.25
CA GLY A 47 -13.21 -5.33 3.01
C GLY A 47 -12.51 -5.89 1.78
N SER A 48 -11.19 -6.01 1.82
CA SER A 48 -10.42 -6.59 0.71
C SER A 48 -10.67 -8.08 0.52
N GLN A 49 -10.90 -8.84 1.60
CA GLN A 49 -11.32 -10.24 1.50
C GLN A 49 -12.66 -10.36 0.76
N TYR A 50 -13.67 -9.56 1.16
CA TYR A 50 -14.98 -9.57 0.51
C TYR A 50 -14.87 -9.16 -0.96
N TRP A 51 -14.17 -8.06 -1.25
CA TRP A 51 -13.98 -7.58 -2.61
C TRP A 51 -13.25 -8.61 -3.48
N SER A 52 -12.23 -9.27 -2.96
CA SER A 52 -11.49 -10.30 -3.69
C SER A 52 -12.33 -11.52 -4.04
N MET A 53 -13.32 -11.87 -3.21
CA MET A 53 -14.28 -12.96 -3.48
C MET A 53 -15.44 -12.52 -4.36
N LYS A 54 -15.82 -11.24 -4.31
CA LYS A 54 -16.96 -10.66 -5.04
C LYS A 54 -16.58 -9.27 -5.57
N PRO A 55 -15.73 -9.19 -6.60
CA PRO A 55 -15.35 -7.90 -7.18
C PRO A 55 -16.57 -7.19 -7.76
N HIS A 56 -16.49 -5.87 -7.85
CA HIS A 56 -17.57 -5.00 -8.34
C HIS A 56 -17.91 -5.19 -9.82
N VAL A 57 -17.05 -5.88 -10.57
CA VAL A 57 -17.27 -6.29 -11.97
C VAL A 57 -17.02 -7.79 -12.07
N GLU A 58 -17.92 -8.50 -12.76
CA GLU A 58 -17.76 -9.92 -13.03
C GLU A 58 -16.49 -10.16 -13.88
N ASN A 59 -15.74 -11.20 -13.53
CA ASN A 59 -14.44 -11.51 -14.16
C ASN A 59 -13.44 -10.35 -14.12
N TYR A 60 -13.44 -9.58 -13.02
CA TYR A 60 -12.53 -8.46 -12.82
C TYR A 60 -11.06 -8.90 -12.97
N PHE A 61 -10.32 -8.14 -13.74
CA PHE A 61 -8.90 -8.35 -13.98
C PHE A 61 -8.14 -7.04 -13.86
N ALA A 62 -6.95 -7.10 -13.28
CA ALA A 62 -5.96 -6.05 -13.32
C ALA A 62 -4.55 -6.67 -13.47
N ASP A 63 -3.66 -5.99 -14.18
CA ASP A 63 -2.28 -6.46 -14.36
C ASP A 63 -1.51 -6.47 -13.04
N TYR A 64 -1.79 -5.51 -12.17
CA TYR A 64 -1.22 -5.43 -10.82
C TYR A 64 -1.98 -4.44 -9.93
N GLY A 65 -1.72 -4.52 -8.63
CA GLY A 65 -2.17 -3.57 -7.61
C GLY A 65 -1.01 -2.94 -6.84
N ILE A 66 -1.24 -1.72 -6.34
CA ILE A 66 -0.35 -1.02 -5.41
C ILE A 66 -1.20 -0.56 -4.23
N LEU A 67 -1.01 -1.18 -3.07
CA LEU A 67 -1.61 -0.74 -1.82
C LEU A 67 -0.79 0.41 -1.24
N LEU A 68 -1.48 1.43 -0.72
CA LEU A 68 -0.89 2.56 0.00
C LEU A 68 -1.43 2.58 1.42
N ASP A 69 -0.64 2.13 2.37
CA ASP A 69 -0.98 2.18 3.78
C ASP A 69 0.08 2.90 4.60
N MET A 70 -0.34 3.73 5.56
CA MET A 70 0.53 4.53 6.44
C MET A 70 1.63 5.33 5.69
N VAL A 71 1.30 5.91 4.53
CA VAL A 71 2.25 6.57 3.61
C VAL A 71 2.37 8.08 3.84
N GLY A 72 1.99 8.59 5.01
CA GLY A 72 1.95 10.04 5.24
C GLY A 72 2.75 10.54 6.43
N SER A 73 3.31 9.68 7.26
CA SER A 73 3.96 10.11 8.48
C SER A 73 5.32 10.75 8.22
N LYS A 74 5.69 11.67 9.12
CA LYS A 74 6.99 12.33 9.07
C LYS A 74 8.12 11.31 9.22
N SER A 75 9.10 11.36 8.32
CA SER A 75 10.26 10.46 8.31
C SER A 75 9.92 8.97 8.05
N ALA A 76 8.76 8.68 7.47
CA ALA A 76 8.41 7.32 7.06
C ALA A 76 9.46 6.75 6.10
N THR A 77 9.75 5.47 6.25
CA THR A 77 10.56 4.71 5.30
C THR A 77 9.81 3.46 4.87
N PHE A 78 9.90 3.15 3.59
CA PHE A 78 9.23 2.02 2.95
C PHE A 78 10.26 0.98 2.58
N THR A 79 9.99 -0.27 2.92
CA THR A 79 10.87 -1.41 2.67
C THR A 79 10.20 -2.46 1.80
N GLN A 80 10.97 -3.39 1.27
CA GLN A 80 10.47 -4.47 0.43
C GLN A 80 10.01 -5.63 1.32
N GLU A 81 8.72 -5.62 1.74
CA GLU A 81 8.19 -6.68 2.59
C GLU A 81 7.99 -7.99 1.81
N PHE A 82 7.93 -9.12 2.52
CA PHE A 82 8.03 -10.45 1.93
C PHE A 82 6.87 -10.77 0.96
N THR A 83 5.62 -10.41 1.28
CA THR A 83 4.45 -10.73 0.45
C THR A 83 4.53 -10.00 -0.90
N SER A 84 4.89 -8.71 -0.88
CA SER A 84 5.14 -7.92 -2.09
C SER A 84 6.25 -8.52 -2.96
N ARG A 85 7.37 -8.93 -2.35
CA ARG A 85 8.45 -9.60 -3.08
C ARG A 85 8.03 -10.94 -3.68
N LYS A 86 7.20 -11.69 -2.96
CA LYS A 86 6.73 -13.02 -3.39
C LYS A 86 5.79 -12.94 -4.58
N PHE A 87 4.84 -12.03 -4.57
CA PHE A 87 3.76 -12.00 -5.55
C PHE A 87 3.95 -10.92 -6.63
N GLY A 88 4.56 -9.78 -6.28
CA GLY A 88 4.67 -8.61 -7.13
C GLY A 88 6.10 -8.11 -7.37
N ALA A 89 7.13 -8.99 -7.39
CA ALA A 89 8.54 -8.60 -7.48
C ALA A 89 8.82 -7.58 -8.58
N ARG A 90 8.28 -7.80 -9.79
CA ARG A 90 8.49 -6.89 -10.93
C ARG A 90 7.91 -5.50 -10.67
N ILE A 91 6.72 -5.41 -10.07
CA ILE A 91 6.06 -4.15 -9.75
C ILE A 91 6.81 -3.45 -8.63
N LEU A 92 7.23 -4.22 -7.62
CA LEU A 92 8.03 -3.72 -6.50
C LEU A 92 9.32 -3.07 -7.01
N ASP A 93 10.06 -3.74 -7.88
CA ASP A 93 11.27 -3.20 -8.49
C ASP A 93 10.99 -1.94 -9.30
N ASN A 94 9.91 -1.92 -10.08
CA ASN A 94 9.51 -0.75 -10.86
C ASN A 94 9.23 0.46 -9.95
N VAL A 95 8.52 0.27 -8.85
CA VAL A 95 8.17 1.33 -7.89
C VAL A 95 9.42 1.84 -7.18
N TRP A 96 10.26 0.95 -6.61
CA TRP A 96 11.48 1.36 -5.91
C TRP A 96 12.47 2.06 -6.83
N ASN A 97 12.64 1.57 -8.06
CA ASN A 97 13.48 2.24 -9.06
C ASN A 97 12.89 3.59 -9.49
N ALA A 98 11.57 3.73 -9.61
CA ALA A 98 10.92 5.01 -9.89
C ALA A 98 11.18 6.02 -8.77
N ALA A 99 11.02 5.60 -7.51
CA ALA A 99 11.34 6.44 -6.35
C ALA A 99 12.78 6.94 -6.37
N HIS A 100 13.74 6.05 -6.66
CA HIS A 100 15.16 6.43 -6.72
C HIS A 100 15.46 7.39 -7.87
N ARG A 101 14.87 7.21 -9.06
CA ARG A 101 14.99 8.16 -10.18
C ARG A 101 14.46 9.55 -9.85
N ASN A 102 13.42 9.63 -9.03
CA ASN A 102 12.83 10.90 -8.56
C ASN A 102 13.55 11.52 -7.35
N GLY A 103 14.64 10.92 -6.86
CA GLY A 103 15.40 11.44 -5.72
C GLY A 103 14.83 11.08 -4.36
N PHE A 104 13.93 10.10 -4.28
CA PHE A 104 13.26 9.66 -3.05
C PHE A 104 13.89 8.41 -2.40
N SER A 105 15.18 8.17 -2.66
CA SER A 105 15.91 7.01 -2.12
C SER A 105 15.98 6.97 -0.59
N ASN A 106 15.81 8.11 0.08
CA ASN A 106 15.73 8.21 1.53
C ASN A 106 14.39 7.72 2.12
N PHE A 107 13.33 7.66 1.30
CA PHE A 107 12.04 7.11 1.68
C PHE A 107 11.91 5.63 1.28
N PHE A 108 12.34 5.25 0.08
CA PHE A 108 12.22 3.90 -0.48
C PHE A 108 13.54 3.14 -0.36
N LEU A 109 13.64 2.28 0.65
CA LEU A 109 14.87 1.54 0.97
C LEU A 109 14.87 0.17 0.29
N PHE A 110 15.94 -0.19 -0.44
CA PHE A 110 16.19 -1.55 -0.92
C PHE A 110 16.58 -2.47 0.26
N GLN A 111 15.64 -2.68 1.16
CA GLN A 111 15.80 -3.51 2.34
C GLN A 111 14.67 -4.53 2.43
N ASN A 112 15.02 -5.81 2.54
CA ASN A 112 14.03 -6.87 2.74
C ASN A 112 13.55 -6.90 4.18
N THR A 113 12.22 -6.97 4.37
CA THR A 113 11.58 -7.09 5.67
C THR A 113 10.57 -8.25 5.70
N PRO A 114 10.14 -8.71 6.88
CA PRO A 114 9.13 -9.76 7.02
C PRO A 114 7.81 -9.42 6.32
N ALA A 115 6.95 -10.43 6.17
CA ALA A 115 5.60 -10.24 5.68
C ALA A 115 4.77 -9.39 6.65
N ILE A 116 3.90 -8.56 6.10
CA ILE A 116 2.90 -7.79 6.82
C ILE A 116 1.52 -8.33 6.44
N ILE A 117 0.60 -8.46 7.41
CA ILE A 117 -0.80 -8.77 7.14
C ILE A 117 -1.48 -7.44 6.84
N ASP A 118 -1.99 -7.32 5.60
CA ASP A 118 -2.67 -6.14 5.11
C ASP A 118 -3.49 -6.54 3.87
N ASP A 119 -4.30 -5.65 3.32
CA ASP A 119 -5.23 -5.90 2.21
C ASP A 119 -4.58 -6.60 1.01
N HIS A 120 -3.33 -6.23 0.66
CA HIS A 120 -2.59 -6.86 -0.45
C HIS A 120 -2.39 -8.37 -0.29
N LEU A 121 -2.31 -8.87 0.95
CA LEU A 121 -2.18 -10.32 1.20
C LEU A 121 -3.40 -11.07 0.67
N TYR A 122 -4.59 -10.54 0.94
CA TYR A 122 -5.85 -11.18 0.54
C TYR A 122 -6.11 -11.02 -0.95
N ILE A 123 -5.78 -9.87 -1.55
CA ILE A 123 -5.86 -9.67 -3.00
C ILE A 123 -4.96 -10.68 -3.72
N ASN A 124 -3.71 -10.84 -3.27
CA ASN A 124 -2.81 -11.83 -3.86
C ASN A 124 -3.32 -13.28 -3.73
N ASN A 125 -3.88 -13.65 -2.58
CA ASN A 125 -4.26 -15.02 -2.30
C ASN A 125 -5.64 -15.43 -2.85
N LEU A 126 -6.59 -14.51 -2.95
CA LEU A 126 -7.99 -14.82 -3.28
C LEU A 126 -8.36 -14.52 -4.74
N ILE A 127 -7.93 -13.37 -5.28
CA ILE A 127 -8.23 -12.97 -6.66
C ILE A 127 -6.99 -13.04 -7.58
N HIS A 128 -5.82 -13.31 -7.00
CA HIS A 128 -4.56 -13.53 -7.73
C HIS A 128 -4.07 -12.35 -8.57
N ILE A 129 -4.39 -11.13 -8.17
CA ILE A 129 -3.83 -9.92 -8.77
C ILE A 129 -2.51 -9.61 -8.06
N PRO A 130 -1.36 -9.61 -8.77
CA PRO A 130 -0.05 -9.29 -8.18
C PRO A 130 -0.07 -7.91 -7.53
N THR A 131 -0.15 -7.85 -6.21
CA THR A 131 -0.30 -6.58 -5.46
C THR A 131 0.84 -6.42 -4.48
N ILE A 132 1.45 -5.25 -4.52
CA ILE A 132 2.49 -4.82 -3.57
C ILE A 132 1.92 -3.86 -2.54
N ASN A 133 2.60 -3.73 -1.41
CA ASN A 133 2.29 -2.77 -0.37
C ASN A 133 3.42 -1.73 -0.23
N ILE A 134 3.08 -0.46 -0.32
CA ILE A 134 3.92 0.64 0.14
C ILE A 134 3.42 0.99 1.53
N VAL A 135 4.16 0.53 2.54
CA VAL A 135 3.79 0.67 3.94
C VAL A 135 5.00 1.11 4.76
N GLU A 136 4.78 2.00 5.72
CA GLU A 136 5.85 2.40 6.64
C GLU A 136 6.35 1.21 7.44
N TYR A 137 7.68 1.06 7.51
CA TYR A 137 8.34 0.06 8.35
C TYR A 137 9.39 0.71 9.25
N ASN A 138 9.20 0.58 10.55
CA ASN A 138 10.12 1.11 11.56
C ASN A 138 10.70 -0.03 12.41
N LYS A 139 11.95 -0.39 12.15
CA LYS A 139 12.65 -1.47 12.89
C LYS A 139 12.86 -1.18 14.40
N ASN A 140 12.70 0.07 14.82
CA ASN A 140 12.96 0.50 16.19
C ASN A 140 11.73 0.41 17.09
N THR A 141 10.55 0.11 16.55
CA THR A 141 9.31 -0.08 17.30
C THR A 141 9.00 -1.56 17.48
N HIS A 142 8.24 -1.89 18.52
CA HIS A 142 7.91 -3.29 18.84
C HIS A 142 7.08 -3.98 17.75
N ASN A 143 6.15 -3.27 17.15
CA ASN A 143 5.27 -3.78 16.08
C ASN A 143 5.78 -3.46 14.67
N HIS A 144 6.94 -2.84 14.55
CA HIS A 144 7.55 -2.39 13.30
C HIS A 144 6.79 -1.29 12.54
N PHE A 145 5.78 -0.69 13.14
CA PHE A 145 5.05 0.44 12.60
C PHE A 145 5.39 1.74 13.33
N ASN A 146 4.83 2.85 12.88
CA ASN A 146 4.97 4.15 13.53
C ASN A 146 4.51 4.09 15.00
N GLU A 147 5.13 4.86 15.87
CA GLU A 147 4.77 4.93 17.29
C GLU A 147 3.33 5.43 17.55
N HIS A 148 2.72 6.09 16.57
CA HIS A 148 1.34 6.59 16.63
C HIS A 148 0.30 5.55 16.16
N HIS A 149 0.73 4.43 15.55
CA HIS A 149 -0.13 3.39 15.01
C HIS A 149 -1.17 2.91 16.05
N HIS A 150 -2.44 2.95 15.68
CA HIS A 150 -3.60 2.60 16.50
C HIS A 150 -3.74 3.44 17.78
N LYS A 151 -3.29 4.71 17.76
CA LYS A 151 -3.41 5.64 18.89
C LYS A 151 -4.13 6.93 18.48
N HIS A 152 -4.69 7.65 19.45
CA HIS A 152 -5.27 8.99 19.22
C HIS A 152 -4.25 10.03 18.71
N SER A 153 -2.97 9.76 18.87
CA SER A 153 -1.89 10.60 18.33
C SER A 153 -1.63 10.37 16.83
N ASP A 154 -2.28 9.37 16.21
CA ASP A 154 -2.32 9.24 14.75
C ASP A 154 -3.35 10.24 14.18
N ASN A 155 -2.88 11.44 13.92
CA ASN A 155 -3.69 12.57 13.49
C ASN A 155 -2.93 13.43 12.47
N MET A 156 -3.51 14.56 12.05
CA MET A 156 -2.93 15.45 11.05
C MET A 156 -1.57 16.05 11.41
N GLU A 157 -1.20 16.06 12.69
CA GLU A 157 0.06 16.66 13.14
C GLU A 157 1.29 15.80 12.75
N ILE A 158 1.10 14.50 12.57
CA ILE A 158 2.17 13.59 12.13
C ILE A 158 2.35 13.55 10.62
N ILE A 159 1.42 14.11 9.85
CA ILE A 159 1.45 14.06 8.39
C ILE A 159 2.49 15.02 7.83
N ASP A 160 3.35 14.51 6.96
CA ASP A 160 4.37 15.27 6.25
C ASP A 160 4.11 15.32 4.73
N LYS A 161 4.06 16.53 4.18
CA LYS A 161 3.86 16.75 2.76
C LYS A 161 4.96 16.14 1.89
N LYS A 162 6.21 16.08 2.38
CA LYS A 162 7.33 15.50 1.63
C LYS A 162 7.18 14.00 1.48
N THR A 163 6.68 13.31 2.52
CA THR A 163 6.39 11.88 2.45
C THR A 163 5.25 11.61 1.46
N LEU A 164 4.16 12.38 1.55
CA LEU A 164 3.04 12.28 0.59
C LEU A 164 3.50 12.57 -0.85
N GLU A 165 4.36 13.57 -1.05
CA GLU A 165 4.95 13.91 -2.35
C GLU A 165 5.79 12.75 -2.89
N ALA A 166 6.68 12.18 -2.06
CA ALA A 166 7.55 11.09 -2.46
C ALA A 166 6.73 9.88 -2.95
N VAL A 167 5.69 9.49 -2.22
CA VAL A 167 4.82 8.37 -2.61
C VAL A 167 3.99 8.73 -3.84
N GLY A 168 3.35 9.88 -3.84
CA GLY A 168 2.48 10.32 -4.94
C GLY A 168 3.21 10.44 -6.27
N GLN A 169 4.37 11.09 -6.31
CA GLN A 169 5.18 11.22 -7.53
C GLN A 169 5.73 9.87 -8.01
N THR A 170 6.14 9.00 -7.08
CA THR A 170 6.61 7.66 -7.42
C THR A 170 5.51 6.84 -8.11
N VAL A 171 4.31 6.79 -7.53
CA VAL A 171 3.19 6.03 -8.10
C VAL A 171 2.73 6.64 -9.42
N LEU A 172 2.65 7.96 -9.54
CA LEU A 172 2.35 8.63 -10.81
C LEU A 172 3.36 8.29 -11.90
N GLU A 173 4.67 8.32 -11.61
CA GLU A 173 5.67 7.91 -12.60
C GLU A 173 5.44 6.47 -13.07
N VAL A 174 5.17 5.53 -12.16
CA VAL A 174 4.91 4.13 -12.52
C VAL A 174 3.69 4.04 -13.45
N ILE A 175 2.59 4.71 -13.12
CA ILE A 175 1.36 4.73 -13.93
C ILE A 175 1.65 5.30 -15.32
N TYR A 176 2.30 6.46 -15.41
CA TYR A 176 2.57 7.11 -16.69
C TYR A 176 3.62 6.40 -17.55
N ARG A 177 4.49 5.58 -16.96
CA ARG A 177 5.45 4.74 -17.70
C ARG A 177 4.86 3.40 -18.16
N THR A 178 3.77 2.95 -17.54
CA THR A 178 3.03 1.75 -17.97
C THR A 178 2.13 2.05 -19.18
N ASN A 179 1.82 3.33 -19.41
CA ASN A 179 0.94 3.83 -20.48
C ASN A 179 1.55 3.65 -21.88
#